data_02c0af527fdfe07073fdc54b775bdbfe
#
_entry.id   02c0af527fdfe07073fdc54b775bdbfe
#
_cell.length_a   1.000
_cell.length_b   1.000
_cell.length_c   1.000
_cell.angle_alpha   90.00
_cell.angle_beta   90.00
_cell.angle_gamma   90.00
#
_symmetry.space_group_name_H-M   'P 1'
#
loop_
_entity.id
_entity.type
_entity.pdbx_description
1 polymer ?
#
loop_
_entity_poly.entity_id
_entity_poly.type
_entity_poly.pdbx_seq_one_letter_code
_entity_poly.pdbx_strand_id
1 'polypeptide(L)'
;MSDDQNKESSQNPPPGGRGAFHIIIAGGGTGGHIFPAIAIANAIKKIKPGTEILFVGAKGKMEMEKVPLAGYAIEGLDIAGFNRSSLRKNIALPYKLVKSLLQVRQIFSSFKPVAAIGVGGYSSYPVLRYAQSRGIKTFIHESNSFAGKSNILLAKKATRIFVASDGMAKFFPADKILITGNPVRESISNAVISREDAIRFFNLDPAKKTIVSIGGSLGAKNINEALAANLDEFEKNNLQLIWQTGKPFIAKAKEMAAEKSNVWVNDFIMQMEYAYAAADLVVSRSGAMAITELCVQKKAAILVPYPFAAEDHQTANAKNLVNKNAGIMIKDSEALHQLVPAIIALSNNEERQEELKRNIAVLAITNADEIIAKNILNSIP
;
A
#
# COMPACT_ATOMS: atom_id res chain seq x y z
N MET A 1 -3.88 -1.79 54.19
CA MET A 1 -5.25 -1.33 54.05
C MET A 1 -5.21 -0.35 52.89
N SER A 2 -5.75 -0.55 51.74
CA SER A 2 -6.50 -1.59 51.04
C SER A 2 -6.16 -1.47 49.55
N ASP A 3 -5.84 -2.59 48.91
CA ASP A 3 -5.69 -2.74 47.47
C ASP A 3 -7.03 -2.41 46.80
N ASP A 4 -6.99 -1.60 45.77
CA ASP A 4 -8.08 -1.52 44.76
C ASP A 4 -7.52 -1.83 43.39
N GLN A 5 -7.81 -3.04 42.95
CA GLN A 5 -7.50 -3.59 41.63
C GLN A 5 -8.39 -2.95 40.59
N ASN A 6 -7.83 -2.20 39.69
CA ASN A 6 -8.50 -1.72 38.47
C ASN A 6 -8.55 -2.86 37.46
N LYS A 7 -9.66 -3.60 37.43
CA LYS A 7 -10.04 -4.50 36.34
C LYS A 7 -10.55 -3.66 35.19
N GLU A 8 -9.72 -3.44 34.19
CA GLU A 8 -10.20 -2.97 32.89
C GLU A 8 -11.12 -4.05 32.27
N SER A 9 -12.41 -3.77 32.32
CA SER A 9 -13.44 -4.54 31.65
C SER A 9 -13.33 -4.31 30.15
N SER A 10 -13.05 -5.37 29.40
CA SER A 10 -13.23 -5.43 27.95
C SER A 10 -14.73 -5.23 27.66
N GLN A 11 -15.12 -4.01 27.32
CA GLN A 11 -16.46 -3.73 26.86
C GLN A 11 -16.63 -4.25 25.43
N ASN A 12 -17.35 -5.35 25.27
CA ASN A 12 -17.92 -5.74 24.00
C ASN A 12 -18.90 -4.63 23.55
N PRO A 13 -18.84 -4.16 22.29
CA PRO A 13 -19.80 -3.20 21.80
C PRO A 13 -21.23 -3.81 21.82
N PRO A 14 -22.28 -2.99 22.06
CA PRO A 14 -23.65 -3.47 22.10
C PRO A 14 -24.10 -4.03 20.75
N PRO A 15 -25.03 -5.02 20.73
CA PRO A 15 -25.55 -5.59 19.49
C PRO A 15 -26.27 -4.52 18.68
N GLY A 16 -25.87 -4.36 17.41
CA GLY A 16 -26.35 -3.37 16.46
C GLY A 16 -27.87 -3.37 16.27
N GLY A 17 -28.42 -2.17 16.08
CA GLY A 17 -29.82 -1.94 15.79
C GLY A 17 -30.30 -2.64 14.51
N ARG A 18 -31.60 -2.91 14.41
CA ARG A 18 -32.23 -3.58 13.26
C ARG A 18 -31.94 -2.80 11.96
N GLY A 19 -31.17 -3.43 11.02
CA GLY A 19 -30.83 -2.86 9.72
C GLY A 19 -29.34 -2.54 9.49
N ALA A 20 -28.45 -2.83 10.44
CA ALA A 20 -27.00 -2.68 10.24
C ALA A 20 -26.46 -3.80 9.35
N PHE A 21 -25.66 -3.45 8.33
CA PHE A 21 -24.88 -4.43 7.57
C PHE A 21 -23.63 -4.82 8.35
N HIS A 22 -23.39 -6.12 8.45
CA HIS A 22 -22.16 -6.66 9.00
C HIS A 22 -21.24 -7.07 7.86
N ILE A 23 -20.07 -6.45 7.78
CA ILE A 23 -19.10 -6.70 6.69
C ILE A 23 -17.76 -7.10 7.29
N ILE A 24 -17.18 -8.19 6.80
CA ILE A 24 -15.81 -8.59 7.15
C ILE A 24 -14.84 -8.08 6.08
N ILE A 25 -13.73 -7.47 6.52
CA ILE A 25 -12.59 -7.12 5.66
C ILE A 25 -11.39 -7.95 6.11
N ALA A 26 -10.89 -8.81 5.22
CA ALA A 26 -9.84 -9.77 5.52
C ALA A 26 -8.58 -9.52 4.71
N GLY A 27 -7.44 -9.53 5.37
CA GLY A 27 -6.15 -9.35 4.73
C GLY A 27 -5.14 -8.67 5.63
N GLY A 28 -3.95 -8.41 5.11
CA GLY A 28 -2.91 -7.75 5.87
C GLY A 28 -1.50 -8.21 5.47
N GLY A 29 -0.60 -8.18 6.45
CA GLY A 29 0.81 -8.53 6.30
C GLY A 29 1.71 -7.38 5.84
N THR A 30 1.18 -6.43 5.08
CA THR A 30 1.91 -5.24 4.60
C THR A 30 1.01 -4.01 4.54
N GLY A 31 1.61 -2.82 4.59
CA GLY A 31 0.88 -1.55 4.43
C GLY A 31 0.10 -1.47 3.11
N GLY A 32 0.61 -2.11 2.04
CA GLY A 32 -0.05 -2.16 0.74
C GLY A 32 -1.41 -2.87 0.72
N HIS A 33 -1.71 -3.69 1.74
CA HIS A 33 -3.02 -4.32 1.93
C HIS A 33 -3.85 -3.60 3.01
N ILE A 34 -3.18 -3.14 4.07
CA ILE A 34 -3.87 -2.60 5.26
C ILE A 34 -4.49 -1.22 4.97
N PHE A 35 -3.72 -0.31 4.35
CA PHE A 35 -4.22 1.05 4.09
C PHE A 35 -5.39 1.09 3.09
N PRO A 36 -5.36 0.36 1.96
CA PRO A 36 -6.55 0.21 1.11
C PRO A 36 -7.75 -0.38 1.84
N ALA A 37 -7.55 -1.36 2.72
CA ALA A 37 -8.62 -1.96 3.51
C ALA A 37 -9.31 -0.95 4.43
N ILE A 38 -8.51 -0.11 5.12
CA ILE A 38 -9.01 0.95 6.00
C ILE A 38 -9.75 2.01 5.16
N ALA A 39 -9.24 2.41 4.01
CA ALA A 39 -9.89 3.38 3.14
C ALA A 39 -11.25 2.86 2.62
N ILE A 40 -11.32 1.58 2.21
CA ILE A 40 -12.60 0.93 1.84
C ILE A 40 -13.57 0.93 3.01
N ALA A 41 -13.12 0.60 4.22
CA ALA A 41 -13.94 0.61 5.43
C ALA A 41 -14.50 2.02 5.71
N ASN A 42 -13.65 3.05 5.64
CA ASN A 42 -14.06 4.44 5.84
C ASN A 42 -15.11 4.88 4.81
N ALA A 43 -14.90 4.53 3.52
CA ALA A 43 -15.84 4.85 2.45
C ALA A 43 -17.19 4.14 2.64
N ILE A 44 -17.19 2.85 3.06
CA ILE A 44 -18.42 2.12 3.41
C ILE A 44 -19.17 2.82 4.56
N LYS A 45 -18.47 3.18 5.63
CA LYS A 45 -19.05 3.89 6.79
C LYS A 45 -19.57 5.27 6.41
N LYS A 46 -18.87 6.00 5.53
CA LYS A 46 -19.31 7.33 5.04
C LYS A 46 -20.62 7.22 4.25
N ILE A 47 -20.76 6.20 3.39
CA ILE A 47 -21.97 5.98 2.57
C ILE A 47 -23.11 5.39 3.40
N LYS A 48 -22.82 4.46 4.31
CA LYS A 48 -23.80 3.78 5.16
C LYS A 48 -23.31 3.72 6.61
N PRO A 49 -23.52 4.78 7.42
CA PRO A 49 -22.94 4.93 8.77
C PRO A 49 -23.29 3.80 9.75
N GLY A 50 -24.46 3.17 9.62
CA GLY A 50 -24.89 2.04 10.45
C GLY A 50 -24.19 0.70 10.14
N THR A 51 -23.28 0.63 9.16
CA THR A 51 -22.56 -0.62 8.82
C THR A 51 -21.56 -0.97 9.91
N GLU A 52 -21.60 -2.22 10.41
CA GLU A 52 -20.59 -2.76 11.30
C GLU A 52 -19.49 -3.45 10.49
N ILE A 53 -18.24 -3.10 10.77
CA ILE A 53 -17.07 -3.63 10.06
C ILE A 53 -16.16 -4.33 11.05
N LEU A 54 -15.86 -5.60 10.77
CA LEU A 54 -14.89 -6.39 11.50
C LEU A 54 -13.72 -6.74 10.57
N PHE A 55 -12.51 -6.40 10.98
CA PHE A 55 -11.31 -6.85 10.29
C PHE A 55 -10.90 -8.24 10.74
N VAL A 56 -10.29 -9.00 9.82
CA VAL A 56 -9.68 -10.29 10.13
C VAL A 56 -8.27 -10.33 9.53
N GLY A 57 -7.28 -10.43 10.41
CA GLY A 57 -5.86 -10.42 10.07
C GLY A 57 -5.11 -11.64 10.57
N ALA A 58 -3.79 -11.64 10.44
CA ALA A 58 -2.91 -12.67 11.01
C ALA A 58 -2.30 -12.17 12.32
N LYS A 59 -2.32 -12.97 13.38
CA LYS A 59 -1.71 -12.64 14.68
C LYS A 59 -0.23 -12.25 14.52
N GLY A 60 0.18 -11.22 15.27
CA GLY A 60 1.57 -10.74 15.29
C GLY A 60 2.00 -10.02 14.00
N LYS A 61 1.06 -9.56 13.17
CA LYS A 61 1.32 -8.77 11.98
C LYS A 61 0.87 -7.31 12.16
N MET A 62 1.31 -6.46 11.25
CA MET A 62 1.11 -5.01 11.28
C MET A 62 -0.38 -4.62 11.39
N GLU A 63 -1.27 -5.38 10.79
CA GLU A 63 -2.71 -5.13 10.85
C GLU A 63 -3.26 -5.14 12.28
N MET A 64 -2.70 -5.98 13.17
CA MET A 64 -3.13 -6.05 14.58
C MET A 64 -2.88 -4.76 15.37
N GLU A 65 -1.98 -3.92 14.88
CA GLU A 65 -1.68 -2.59 15.44
C GLU A 65 -2.40 -1.47 14.68
N LYS A 66 -2.31 -1.48 13.35
CA LYS A 66 -2.76 -0.36 12.51
C LYS A 66 -4.28 -0.26 12.38
N VAL A 67 -5.00 -1.39 12.39
CA VAL A 67 -6.46 -1.40 12.27
C VAL A 67 -7.14 -0.82 13.52
N PRO A 68 -6.76 -1.20 14.77
CA PRO A 68 -7.29 -0.56 15.96
C PRO A 68 -6.99 0.95 16.03
N LEU A 69 -5.80 1.38 15.61
CA LEU A 69 -5.45 2.81 15.53
C LEU A 69 -6.35 3.59 14.56
N ALA A 70 -6.93 2.91 13.57
CA ALA A 70 -7.92 3.49 12.66
C ALA A 70 -9.37 3.40 13.18
N GLY A 71 -9.59 2.92 14.41
CA GLY A 71 -10.90 2.85 15.06
C GLY A 71 -11.75 1.62 14.70
N TYR A 72 -11.12 0.54 14.17
CA TYR A 72 -11.83 -0.68 13.81
C TYR A 72 -11.47 -1.86 14.71
N ALA A 73 -12.46 -2.71 14.98
CA ALA A 73 -12.23 -4.01 15.62
C ALA A 73 -11.52 -4.96 14.67
N ILE A 74 -10.63 -5.81 15.21
CA ILE A 74 -9.90 -6.82 14.45
C ILE A 74 -9.80 -8.14 15.20
N GLU A 75 -10.02 -9.25 14.49
CA GLU A 75 -9.79 -10.61 14.96
C GLU A 75 -8.53 -11.20 14.31
N GLY A 76 -7.69 -11.83 15.12
CA GLY A 76 -6.43 -12.41 14.66
C GLY A 76 -6.51 -13.91 14.44
N LEU A 77 -6.17 -14.38 13.24
CA LEU A 77 -6.07 -15.81 12.92
C LEU A 77 -4.67 -16.36 13.22
N ASP A 78 -4.62 -17.60 13.69
CA ASP A 78 -3.39 -18.38 13.85
C ASP A 78 -2.93 -18.94 12.50
N ILE A 79 -2.59 -18.07 11.55
CA ILE A 79 -2.20 -18.45 10.19
C ILE A 79 -0.81 -17.90 9.87
N ALA A 80 -0.09 -18.57 8.97
CA ALA A 80 1.19 -18.12 8.45
C ALA A 80 1.24 -18.29 6.94
N GLY A 81 2.01 -17.41 6.28
CA GLY A 81 2.32 -17.56 4.87
C GLY A 81 3.32 -18.69 4.62
N PHE A 82 3.35 -19.16 3.38
CA PHE A 82 4.34 -20.14 2.93
C PHE A 82 5.75 -19.56 3.01
N ASN A 83 6.63 -20.24 3.74
CA ASN A 83 8.03 -19.84 3.86
C ASN A 83 8.83 -20.42 2.69
N ARG A 84 9.31 -19.55 1.79
CA ARG A 84 10.07 -19.93 0.58
C ARG A 84 11.52 -20.31 0.87
N SER A 85 12.09 -19.80 1.97
CA SER A 85 13.50 -20.04 2.34
C SER A 85 13.70 -21.32 3.14
N SER A 86 12.66 -21.92 3.71
CA SER A 86 12.74 -23.13 4.52
C SER A 86 11.48 -23.98 4.43
N LEU A 87 11.58 -25.12 3.74
CA LEU A 87 10.44 -26.05 3.62
C LEU A 87 10.02 -26.64 4.98
N ARG A 88 10.98 -26.83 5.90
CA ARG A 88 10.71 -27.35 7.26
C ARG A 88 9.74 -26.47 8.05
N LYS A 89 9.80 -25.14 7.85
CA LYS A 89 8.88 -24.18 8.49
C LYS A 89 7.45 -24.29 7.97
N ASN A 90 7.23 -24.99 6.86
CA ASN A 90 5.91 -25.17 6.25
C ASN A 90 5.17 -26.43 6.75
N ILE A 91 5.79 -27.33 7.51
CA ILE A 91 5.19 -28.58 7.99
C ILE A 91 3.91 -28.30 8.80
N ALA A 92 3.89 -27.21 9.57
CA ALA A 92 2.74 -26.82 10.38
C ALA A 92 1.64 -26.07 9.58
N LEU A 93 1.83 -25.77 8.28
CA LEU A 93 0.87 -24.98 7.50
C LEU A 93 -0.49 -25.67 7.36
N PRO A 94 -0.61 -27.00 7.08
CA PRO A 94 -1.92 -27.66 7.01
C PRO A 94 -2.69 -27.55 8.30
N TYR A 95 -2.04 -27.79 9.45
CA TYR A 95 -2.63 -27.64 10.77
C TYR A 95 -3.12 -26.20 11.02
N LYS A 96 -2.26 -25.19 10.72
CA LYS A 96 -2.63 -23.78 10.86
C LYS A 96 -3.79 -23.39 9.96
N LEU A 97 -3.86 -23.96 8.75
CA LEU A 97 -4.99 -23.71 7.85
C LEU A 97 -6.29 -24.26 8.42
N VAL A 98 -6.31 -25.51 8.91
CA VAL A 98 -7.49 -26.10 9.54
C VAL A 98 -7.91 -25.30 10.77
N LYS A 99 -6.95 -24.95 11.65
CA LYS A 99 -7.19 -24.10 12.83
C LYS A 99 -7.80 -22.75 12.45
N SER A 100 -7.25 -22.10 11.42
CA SER A 100 -7.77 -20.81 10.94
C SER A 100 -9.19 -20.92 10.40
N LEU A 101 -9.56 -22.02 9.73
CA LEU A 101 -10.93 -22.25 9.26
C LEU A 101 -11.91 -22.43 10.43
N LEU A 102 -11.51 -23.09 11.52
CA LEU A 102 -12.33 -23.22 12.73
C LEU A 102 -12.52 -21.84 13.40
N GLN A 103 -11.47 -21.03 13.51
CA GLN A 103 -11.55 -19.66 14.01
C GLN A 103 -12.47 -18.80 13.15
N VAL A 104 -12.35 -18.88 11.83
CA VAL A 104 -13.24 -18.18 10.89
C VAL A 104 -14.70 -18.61 11.07
N ARG A 105 -14.95 -19.90 11.23
CA ARG A 105 -16.31 -20.39 11.51
C ARG A 105 -16.90 -19.74 12.77
N GLN A 106 -16.13 -19.63 13.85
CA GLN A 106 -16.55 -18.99 15.09
C GLN A 106 -16.86 -17.50 14.87
N ILE A 107 -15.96 -16.77 14.19
CA ILE A 107 -16.15 -15.36 13.85
C ILE A 107 -17.44 -15.16 13.04
N PHE A 108 -17.68 -15.99 12.02
CA PHE A 108 -18.90 -15.87 11.19
C PHE A 108 -20.17 -16.21 11.96
N SER A 109 -20.10 -17.14 12.92
CA SER A 109 -21.24 -17.50 13.77
C SER A 109 -21.65 -16.35 14.71
N SER A 110 -20.68 -15.63 15.28
CA SER A 110 -20.93 -14.50 16.19
C SER A 110 -21.27 -13.24 15.45
N PHE A 111 -20.50 -12.87 14.42
CA PHE A 111 -20.61 -11.59 13.70
C PHE A 111 -21.69 -11.61 12.61
N LYS A 112 -22.03 -12.76 12.04
CA LYS A 112 -23.06 -12.97 11.00
C LYS A 112 -22.93 -12.01 9.80
N PRO A 113 -21.80 -12.00 9.09
CA PRO A 113 -21.59 -11.04 8.00
C PRO A 113 -22.46 -11.33 6.78
N VAL A 114 -22.94 -10.29 6.11
CA VAL A 114 -23.64 -10.37 4.82
C VAL A 114 -22.67 -10.32 3.63
N ALA A 115 -21.45 -9.84 3.85
CA ALA A 115 -20.39 -9.78 2.84
C ALA A 115 -19.01 -9.94 3.46
N ALA A 116 -18.04 -10.41 2.66
CA ALA A 116 -16.63 -10.47 3.02
C ALA A 116 -15.75 -9.95 1.88
N ILE A 117 -14.77 -9.12 2.21
CA ILE A 117 -13.83 -8.50 1.27
C ILE A 117 -12.43 -9.00 1.58
N GLY A 118 -11.72 -9.52 0.59
CA GLY A 118 -10.31 -9.88 0.70
C GLY A 118 -9.44 -8.82 0.02
N VAL A 119 -8.51 -8.26 0.77
CA VAL A 119 -7.59 -7.23 0.26
C VAL A 119 -6.18 -7.76 0.00
N GLY A 120 -6.00 -9.08 0.05
CA GLY A 120 -4.70 -9.74 -0.10
C GLY A 120 -4.08 -10.16 1.23
N GLY A 121 -2.96 -10.89 1.13
CA GLY A 121 -2.36 -11.57 2.28
C GLY A 121 -2.98 -12.94 2.54
N TYR A 122 -2.30 -13.75 3.40
CA TYR A 122 -2.75 -15.13 3.62
C TYR A 122 -3.98 -15.26 4.51
N SER A 123 -4.29 -14.26 5.32
CA SER A 123 -5.50 -14.25 6.17
C SER A 123 -6.79 -14.09 5.35
N SER A 124 -6.73 -13.49 4.15
CA SER A 124 -7.91 -13.35 3.29
C SER A 124 -8.43 -14.70 2.76
N TYR A 125 -7.52 -15.67 2.51
CA TYR A 125 -7.93 -16.95 1.91
C TYR A 125 -8.94 -17.74 2.74
N PRO A 126 -8.70 -18.11 4.03
CA PRO A 126 -9.64 -18.86 4.81
C PRO A 126 -10.96 -18.11 5.03
N VAL A 127 -10.93 -16.81 5.16
CA VAL A 127 -12.12 -15.97 5.36
C VAL A 127 -13.03 -16.01 4.13
N LEU A 128 -12.49 -15.67 2.95
CA LEU A 128 -13.29 -15.67 1.72
C LEU A 128 -13.71 -17.07 1.31
N ARG A 129 -12.85 -18.09 1.50
CA ARG A 129 -13.17 -19.48 1.20
C ARG A 129 -14.34 -19.98 2.03
N TYR A 130 -14.37 -19.64 3.33
CA TYR A 130 -15.49 -19.96 4.21
C TYR A 130 -16.75 -19.21 3.81
N ALA A 131 -16.68 -17.89 3.57
CA ALA A 131 -17.79 -17.08 3.09
C ALA A 131 -18.42 -17.67 1.82
N GLN A 132 -17.59 -18.01 0.83
CA GLN A 132 -18.02 -18.66 -0.43
C GLN A 132 -18.70 -20.01 -0.21
N SER A 133 -18.27 -20.79 0.79
CA SER A 133 -18.91 -22.07 1.11
C SER A 133 -20.29 -21.91 1.75
N ARG A 134 -20.58 -20.73 2.28
CA ARG A 134 -21.85 -20.35 2.91
C ARG A 134 -22.77 -19.52 2.00
N GLY A 135 -22.39 -19.29 0.75
CA GLY A 135 -23.17 -18.47 -0.17
C GLY A 135 -23.13 -16.96 0.14
N ILE A 136 -22.23 -16.53 1.04
CA ILE A 136 -22.07 -15.11 1.39
C ILE A 136 -21.34 -14.40 0.24
N LYS A 137 -21.78 -13.20 -0.12
CA LYS A 137 -21.16 -12.38 -1.15
C LYS A 137 -19.70 -12.09 -0.82
N THR A 138 -18.79 -12.33 -1.79
CA THR A 138 -17.37 -12.10 -1.60
C THR A 138 -16.82 -11.17 -2.65
N PHE A 139 -15.93 -10.28 -2.20
CA PHE A 139 -15.25 -9.29 -3.03
C PHE A 139 -13.74 -9.44 -2.86
N ILE A 140 -12.99 -9.19 -3.93
CA ILE A 140 -11.54 -9.23 -3.92
C ILE A 140 -11.02 -7.86 -4.35
N HIS A 141 -10.07 -7.32 -3.62
CA HIS A 141 -9.26 -6.19 -4.06
C HIS A 141 -7.83 -6.66 -4.32
N GLU A 142 -7.34 -6.46 -5.55
CA GLU A 142 -5.97 -6.77 -5.96
C GLU A 142 -5.22 -5.48 -6.28
N SER A 143 -4.28 -5.15 -5.43
CA SER A 143 -3.53 -3.90 -5.51
C SER A 143 -2.43 -3.90 -6.58
N ASN A 144 -1.95 -5.06 -7.00
CA ASN A 144 -0.79 -5.19 -7.88
C ASN A 144 -1.21 -5.50 -9.32
N SER A 145 -0.32 -5.21 -10.27
CA SER A 145 -0.46 -5.60 -11.68
C SER A 145 -0.14 -7.09 -11.93
N PHE A 146 0.14 -7.84 -10.86
CA PHE A 146 0.30 -9.29 -10.86
C PHE A 146 -0.52 -9.88 -9.69
N ALA A 147 -1.42 -10.80 -10.00
CA ALA A 147 -2.35 -11.32 -9.01
C ALA A 147 -1.73 -12.29 -8.01
N GLY A 148 -2.04 -12.10 -6.73
CA GLY A 148 -1.67 -13.06 -5.70
C GLY A 148 -2.40 -14.41 -5.85
N LYS A 149 -1.69 -15.52 -5.58
CA LYS A 149 -2.24 -16.89 -5.73
C LYS A 149 -3.55 -17.11 -4.98
N SER A 150 -3.68 -16.56 -3.78
CA SER A 150 -4.92 -16.64 -3.00
C SER A 150 -6.10 -15.98 -3.73
N ASN A 151 -5.87 -14.80 -4.32
CA ASN A 151 -6.90 -14.09 -5.07
C ASN A 151 -7.32 -14.85 -6.34
N ILE A 152 -6.35 -15.46 -7.06
CA ILE A 152 -6.64 -16.29 -8.24
C ILE A 152 -7.54 -17.49 -7.86
N LEU A 153 -7.23 -18.19 -6.77
CA LEU A 153 -8.03 -19.33 -6.32
C LEU A 153 -9.46 -18.95 -5.92
N LEU A 154 -9.64 -17.77 -5.35
CA LEU A 154 -10.93 -17.27 -4.87
C LEU A 154 -11.78 -16.61 -5.97
N ALA A 155 -11.15 -16.17 -7.05
CA ALA A 155 -11.74 -15.34 -8.11
C ALA A 155 -13.00 -15.95 -8.74
N LYS A 156 -13.00 -17.27 -9.01
CA LYS A 156 -14.11 -17.94 -9.69
C LYS A 156 -15.45 -17.81 -8.94
N LYS A 157 -15.41 -17.74 -7.60
CA LYS A 157 -16.60 -17.63 -6.74
C LYS A 157 -16.82 -16.22 -6.17
N ALA A 158 -15.93 -15.28 -6.47
CA ALA A 158 -16.11 -13.89 -6.07
C ALA A 158 -17.29 -13.25 -6.81
N THR A 159 -17.97 -12.32 -6.16
CA THR A 159 -19.05 -11.52 -6.75
C THR A 159 -18.45 -10.45 -7.68
N ARG A 160 -17.41 -9.75 -7.23
CA ARG A 160 -16.63 -8.76 -8.01
C ARG A 160 -15.18 -8.81 -7.59
N ILE A 161 -14.32 -8.37 -8.51
CA ILE A 161 -12.87 -8.27 -8.32
C ILE A 161 -12.45 -6.86 -8.71
N PHE A 162 -12.05 -6.08 -7.72
CA PHE A 162 -11.56 -4.73 -7.88
C PHE A 162 -10.06 -4.78 -8.13
N VAL A 163 -9.59 -4.17 -9.20
CA VAL A 163 -8.18 -4.21 -9.60
C VAL A 163 -7.62 -2.81 -9.77
N ALA A 164 -6.34 -2.65 -9.46
CA ALA A 164 -5.66 -1.36 -9.55
C ALA A 164 -5.46 -0.89 -10.99
N SER A 165 -5.29 -1.81 -11.93
CA SER A 165 -4.92 -1.51 -13.31
C SER A 165 -5.52 -2.51 -14.28
N ASP A 166 -5.40 -2.21 -15.56
CA ASP A 166 -5.76 -3.09 -16.67
C ASP A 166 -4.86 -4.34 -16.77
N GLY A 167 -5.15 -5.22 -17.73
CA GLY A 167 -4.38 -6.42 -18.01
C GLY A 167 -4.60 -7.58 -17.02
N MET A 168 -5.58 -7.47 -16.11
CA MET A 168 -5.84 -8.48 -15.09
C MET A 168 -6.73 -9.66 -15.54
N ALA A 169 -7.30 -9.59 -16.76
CA ALA A 169 -8.10 -10.68 -17.34
C ALA A 169 -7.30 -11.98 -17.57
N LYS A 170 -5.97 -11.89 -17.63
CA LYS A 170 -5.08 -13.07 -17.67
C LYS A 170 -5.07 -13.88 -16.35
N PHE A 171 -5.53 -13.30 -15.25
CA PHE A 171 -5.56 -13.93 -13.93
C PHE A 171 -6.98 -14.21 -13.44
N PHE A 172 -7.95 -13.37 -13.83
CA PHE A 172 -9.29 -13.36 -13.28
C PHE A 172 -10.36 -13.44 -14.38
N PRO A 173 -11.56 -13.96 -14.07
CA PRO A 173 -12.70 -13.91 -15.01
C PRO A 173 -13.02 -12.47 -15.38
N ALA A 174 -13.00 -12.16 -16.69
CA ALA A 174 -13.13 -10.81 -17.21
C ALA A 174 -14.46 -10.13 -16.83
N ASP A 175 -15.55 -10.89 -16.78
CA ASP A 175 -16.90 -10.45 -16.42
C ASP A 175 -17.02 -9.98 -14.95
N LYS A 176 -16.07 -10.35 -14.11
CA LYS A 176 -16.05 -9.99 -12.67
C LYS A 176 -15.11 -8.84 -12.36
N ILE A 177 -14.22 -8.47 -13.28
CA ILE A 177 -13.23 -7.42 -13.08
C ILE A 177 -13.90 -6.04 -13.14
N LEU A 178 -13.52 -5.17 -12.21
CA LEU A 178 -13.76 -3.74 -12.27
C LEU A 178 -12.44 -3.02 -11.96
N ILE A 179 -11.97 -2.21 -12.90
CA ILE A 179 -10.78 -1.36 -12.68
C ILE A 179 -11.21 -0.18 -11.83
N THR A 180 -10.71 -0.12 -10.60
CA THR A 180 -11.07 0.91 -9.62
C THR A 180 -9.89 1.76 -9.19
N GLY A 181 -8.65 1.35 -9.53
CA GLY A 181 -7.47 1.87 -8.86
C GLY A 181 -7.32 1.30 -7.45
N ASN A 182 -6.30 1.76 -6.75
CA ASN A 182 -6.12 1.50 -5.33
C ASN A 182 -6.63 2.69 -4.50
N PRO A 183 -7.33 2.45 -3.39
CA PRO A 183 -7.64 3.50 -2.44
C PRO A 183 -6.38 4.18 -1.89
N VAL A 184 -6.35 5.50 -1.93
CA VAL A 184 -5.26 6.34 -1.43
C VAL A 184 -5.72 7.07 -0.18
N ARG A 185 -4.77 7.38 0.71
CA ARG A 185 -5.06 8.17 1.92
C ARG A 185 -5.58 9.56 1.56
N GLU A 186 -6.60 10.03 2.25
CA GLU A 186 -7.17 11.36 2.03
C GLU A 186 -6.14 12.48 2.16
N SER A 187 -5.16 12.34 3.07
CA SER A 187 -4.07 13.30 3.22
C SER A 187 -3.21 13.46 1.94
N ILE A 188 -3.22 12.44 1.06
CA ILE A 188 -2.51 12.51 -0.22
C ILE A 188 -3.47 12.90 -1.35
N SER A 189 -4.65 12.27 -1.43
CA SER A 189 -5.58 12.54 -2.55
C SER A 189 -6.14 13.95 -2.55
N ASN A 190 -6.36 14.52 -1.37
CA ASN A 190 -7.00 15.82 -1.18
C ASN A 190 -6.02 16.92 -0.75
N ALA A 191 -4.70 16.66 -0.78
CA ALA A 191 -3.70 17.63 -0.38
C ALA A 191 -3.74 18.86 -1.28
N VAL A 192 -3.88 20.03 -0.66
CA VAL A 192 -3.75 21.34 -1.32
C VAL A 192 -2.59 22.07 -0.63
N ILE A 193 -1.38 21.69 -1.01
CA ILE A 193 -0.12 22.23 -0.44
C ILE A 193 0.66 22.88 -1.57
N SER A 194 1.05 24.16 -1.39
CA SER A 194 1.92 24.80 -2.37
C SER A 194 3.32 24.18 -2.37
N ARG A 195 3.99 24.21 -3.53
CA ARG A 195 5.37 23.71 -3.64
C ARG A 195 6.30 24.48 -2.69
N GLU A 196 6.13 25.80 -2.59
CA GLU A 196 6.94 26.64 -1.72
C GLU A 196 6.78 26.28 -0.24
N ASP A 197 5.55 26.10 0.25
CA ASP A 197 5.31 25.70 1.64
C ASP A 197 5.86 24.30 1.92
N ALA A 198 5.73 23.39 0.97
CA ALA A 198 6.27 22.05 1.08
C ALA A 198 7.81 22.05 1.16
N ILE A 199 8.49 22.85 0.34
CA ILE A 199 9.95 22.95 0.37
C ILE A 199 10.43 23.61 1.66
N ARG A 200 9.76 24.69 2.13
CA ARG A 200 10.05 25.33 3.42
C ARG A 200 9.89 24.37 4.61
N PHE A 201 8.89 23.47 4.55
CA PHE A 201 8.70 22.44 5.57
C PHE A 201 9.94 21.55 5.74
N PHE A 202 10.67 21.28 4.67
CA PHE A 202 11.93 20.52 4.68
C PHE A 202 13.18 21.39 4.86
N ASN A 203 13.05 22.71 5.10
CA ASN A 203 14.15 23.67 5.18
C ASN A 203 15.07 23.64 3.95
N LEU A 204 14.47 23.54 2.76
CA LEU A 204 15.16 23.51 1.48
C LEU A 204 14.92 24.82 0.68
N ASP A 205 15.63 24.99 -0.42
CA ASP A 205 15.59 26.19 -1.26
C ASP A 205 14.49 26.09 -2.34
N PRO A 206 13.46 26.96 -2.35
CA PRO A 206 12.40 26.95 -3.36
C PRO A 206 12.88 27.15 -4.80
N ALA A 207 14.05 27.74 -5.00
CA ALA A 207 14.62 28.00 -6.33
C ALA A 207 15.26 26.73 -6.96
N LYS A 208 15.50 25.69 -6.19
CA LYS A 208 16.16 24.46 -6.66
C LYS A 208 15.15 23.37 -7.01
N LYS A 209 15.49 22.54 -8.00
CA LYS A 209 14.72 21.32 -8.29
C LYS A 209 14.89 20.28 -7.17
N THR A 210 13.77 19.71 -6.73
CA THR A 210 13.71 18.79 -5.60
C THR A 210 13.49 17.35 -6.05
N ILE A 211 14.42 16.49 -5.69
CA ILE A 211 14.31 15.04 -5.86
C ILE A 211 13.82 14.43 -4.55
N VAL A 212 12.79 13.59 -4.61
CA VAL A 212 12.30 12.85 -3.44
C VAL A 212 12.62 11.36 -3.62
N SER A 213 13.35 10.78 -2.68
CA SER A 213 13.66 9.35 -2.68
C SER A 213 12.90 8.61 -1.59
N ILE A 214 12.12 7.59 -1.97
CA ILE A 214 11.25 6.82 -1.09
C ILE A 214 11.64 5.34 -1.13
N GLY A 215 12.30 4.86 -0.08
CA GLY A 215 12.72 3.46 0.04
C GLY A 215 11.70 2.55 0.78
N GLY A 216 10.63 3.12 1.33
CA GLY A 216 9.74 2.44 2.28
C GLY A 216 10.33 2.33 3.69
N SER A 217 9.59 1.76 4.66
CA SER A 217 9.96 1.73 6.08
C SER A 217 11.26 0.96 6.39
N LEU A 218 11.60 -0.03 5.58
CA LEU A 218 12.85 -0.79 5.70
C LEU A 218 13.98 -0.21 4.87
N GLY A 219 13.70 0.84 4.07
CA GLY A 219 14.65 1.41 3.15
C GLY A 219 14.88 0.56 1.90
N ALA A 220 15.65 1.12 0.97
CA ALA A 220 16.04 0.48 -0.28
C ALA A 220 17.57 0.55 -0.41
N LYS A 221 18.27 -0.50 0.00
CA LYS A 221 19.73 -0.51 0.12
C LYS A 221 20.43 0.07 -1.11
N ASN A 222 20.16 -0.47 -2.30
CA ASN A 222 20.88 -0.06 -3.52
C ASN A 222 20.51 1.38 -3.96
N ILE A 223 19.28 1.84 -3.72
CA ILE A 223 18.92 3.26 -3.90
C ILE A 223 19.73 4.12 -2.94
N ASN A 224 19.73 3.75 -1.65
CA ASN A 224 20.45 4.50 -0.62
C ASN A 224 21.96 4.57 -0.89
N GLU A 225 22.57 3.46 -1.28
CA GLU A 225 24.01 3.41 -1.62
C GLU A 225 24.35 4.25 -2.86
N ALA A 226 23.47 4.21 -3.89
CA ALA A 226 23.63 5.05 -5.07
C ALA A 226 23.57 6.55 -4.75
N LEU A 227 22.59 6.95 -3.96
CA LEU A 227 22.46 8.36 -3.54
C LEU A 227 23.63 8.79 -2.64
N ALA A 228 23.98 7.98 -1.65
CA ALA A 228 25.06 8.25 -0.72
C ALA A 228 26.41 8.46 -1.44
N ALA A 229 26.71 7.63 -2.44
CA ALA A 229 27.95 7.73 -3.19
C ALA A 229 28.05 8.95 -4.11
N ASN A 230 26.94 9.67 -4.33
CA ASN A 230 26.85 10.73 -5.32
C ASN A 230 26.19 12.03 -4.78
N LEU A 231 26.22 12.32 -3.47
CA LEU A 231 25.59 13.52 -2.91
C LEU A 231 26.16 14.81 -3.50
N ASP A 232 27.45 14.84 -3.83
CA ASP A 232 28.09 16.00 -4.44
C ASP A 232 27.56 16.31 -5.84
N GLU A 233 27.09 15.30 -6.56
CA GLU A 233 26.48 15.50 -7.88
C GLU A 233 25.14 16.26 -7.80
N PHE A 234 24.40 16.14 -6.70
CA PHE A 234 23.19 16.93 -6.50
C PHE A 234 23.54 18.42 -6.38
N GLU A 235 24.56 18.75 -5.61
CA GLU A 235 25.02 20.13 -5.44
C GLU A 235 25.54 20.73 -6.75
N LYS A 236 26.43 20.03 -7.46
CA LYS A 236 27.00 20.44 -8.75
C LYS A 236 25.92 20.67 -9.82
N ASN A 237 24.81 19.95 -9.78
CA ASN A 237 23.71 20.08 -10.74
C ASN A 237 22.57 20.98 -10.22
N ASN A 238 22.78 21.75 -9.16
CA ASN A 238 21.78 22.62 -8.53
C ASN A 238 20.49 21.88 -8.15
N LEU A 239 20.62 20.64 -7.67
CA LEU A 239 19.53 19.79 -7.19
C LEU A 239 19.54 19.72 -5.67
N GLN A 240 18.39 19.42 -5.10
CA GLN A 240 18.25 19.11 -3.68
C GLN A 240 17.49 17.80 -3.48
N LEU A 241 17.71 17.18 -2.32
CA LEU A 241 17.24 15.82 -2.04
C LEU A 241 16.43 15.76 -0.74
N ILE A 242 15.20 15.25 -0.83
CA ILE A 242 14.43 14.75 0.32
C ILE A 242 14.60 13.24 0.32
N TRP A 243 15.26 12.71 1.35
CA TRP A 243 15.73 11.33 1.34
C TRP A 243 15.14 10.52 2.51
N GLN A 244 14.20 9.61 2.20
CA GLN A 244 13.73 8.60 3.14
C GLN A 244 14.57 7.34 3.02
N THR A 245 15.41 7.09 4.02
CA THR A 245 16.43 6.04 4.00
C THR A 245 15.94 4.68 4.53
N GLY A 246 14.90 4.69 5.38
CA GLY A 246 14.56 3.56 6.25
C GLY A 246 15.52 3.42 7.43
N LYS A 247 15.05 2.75 8.49
CA LYS A 247 15.80 2.60 9.75
C LYS A 247 17.23 2.04 9.61
N PRO A 248 17.49 1.03 8.74
CA PRO A 248 18.83 0.43 8.68
C PRO A 248 19.92 1.37 8.13
N PHE A 249 19.57 2.41 7.37
CA PHE A 249 20.55 3.26 6.68
C PHE A 249 20.64 4.68 7.25
N ILE A 250 19.75 5.08 8.16
CA ILE A 250 19.63 6.47 8.62
C ILE A 250 20.91 7.02 9.26
N ALA A 251 21.60 6.23 10.09
CA ALA A 251 22.82 6.69 10.76
C ALA A 251 23.91 7.08 9.76
N LYS A 252 24.18 6.20 8.78
CA LYS A 252 25.14 6.44 7.70
C LYS A 252 24.72 7.64 6.83
N ALA A 253 23.43 7.72 6.49
CA ALA A 253 22.93 8.81 5.66
C ALA A 253 23.06 10.19 6.33
N LYS A 254 22.79 10.27 7.64
CA LYS A 254 22.98 11.50 8.43
C LYS A 254 24.44 11.94 8.50
N GLU A 255 25.35 10.99 8.70
CA GLU A 255 26.78 11.28 8.67
C GLU A 255 27.22 11.86 7.32
N MET A 256 26.83 11.23 6.22
CA MET A 256 27.19 11.66 4.87
C MET A 256 26.52 12.97 4.43
N ALA A 257 25.36 13.30 4.97
CA ALA A 257 24.62 14.51 4.67
C ALA A 257 24.90 15.66 5.66
N ALA A 258 25.74 15.50 6.67
CA ALA A 258 25.92 16.43 7.78
C ALA A 258 26.28 17.87 7.32
N GLU A 259 27.09 18.00 6.27
CA GLU A 259 27.52 19.29 5.71
C GLU A 259 26.77 19.70 4.44
N LYS A 260 25.66 18.98 4.09
CA LYS A 260 24.92 19.19 2.85
C LYS A 260 23.61 19.94 3.11
N SER A 261 23.61 21.26 2.95
CA SER A 261 22.42 22.10 3.12
C SER A 261 21.29 21.81 2.11
N ASN A 262 21.61 21.16 0.99
CA ASN A 262 20.68 20.77 -0.04
C ASN A 262 20.10 19.33 0.16
N VAL A 263 20.34 18.71 1.33
CA VAL A 263 19.85 17.34 1.62
C VAL A 263 19.09 17.31 2.93
N TRP A 264 17.79 17.01 2.84
CA TRP A 264 17.01 16.61 3.99
C TRP A 264 16.98 15.08 4.07
N VAL A 265 17.30 14.52 5.24
CA VAL A 265 17.36 13.07 5.43
C VAL A 265 16.65 12.62 6.70
N ASN A 266 15.80 11.60 6.57
CA ASN A 266 15.18 10.92 7.71
C ASN A 266 14.94 9.43 7.40
N ASP A 267 14.72 8.63 8.46
CA ASP A 267 14.36 7.21 8.30
C ASP A 267 12.96 7.03 7.72
N PHE A 268 12.03 7.93 8.03
CA PHE A 268 10.66 7.88 7.55
C PHE A 268 10.10 9.29 7.33
N ILE A 269 9.28 9.47 6.29
CA ILE A 269 8.55 10.71 6.03
C ILE A 269 7.11 10.51 6.52
N MET A 270 6.74 11.23 7.58
CA MET A 270 5.39 11.17 8.12
C MET A 270 4.39 11.91 7.24
N GLN A 271 4.77 13.09 6.77
CA GLN A 271 3.95 13.98 5.94
C GLN A 271 4.31 13.78 4.46
N MET A 272 3.88 12.64 3.89
CA MET A 272 4.15 12.30 2.50
C MET A 272 3.53 13.30 1.51
N GLU A 273 2.42 13.93 1.88
CA GLU A 273 1.76 14.98 1.09
C GLU A 273 2.68 16.20 0.86
N TYR A 274 3.47 16.58 1.87
CA TYR A 274 4.49 17.63 1.70
C TYR A 274 5.65 17.15 0.81
N ALA A 275 6.11 15.92 0.98
CA ALA A 275 7.17 15.37 0.14
C ALA A 275 6.74 15.33 -1.34
N TYR A 276 5.53 14.86 -1.61
CA TYR A 276 5.00 14.88 -2.98
C TYR A 276 4.80 16.30 -3.51
N ALA A 277 4.28 17.22 -2.71
CA ALA A 277 4.11 18.61 -3.14
C ALA A 277 5.45 19.27 -3.50
N ALA A 278 6.52 19.01 -2.71
CA ALA A 278 7.86 19.52 -2.97
C ALA A 278 8.55 18.89 -4.19
N ALA A 279 8.17 17.66 -4.58
CA ALA A 279 8.89 16.87 -5.56
C ALA A 279 8.72 17.38 -7.00
N ASP A 280 9.82 17.61 -7.69
CA ASP A 280 9.87 17.74 -9.15
C ASP A 280 10.03 16.35 -9.80
N LEU A 281 10.81 15.45 -9.15
CA LEU A 281 11.05 14.09 -9.56
C LEU A 281 11.03 13.15 -8.34
N VAL A 282 10.47 11.97 -8.48
CA VAL A 282 10.44 10.96 -7.42
C VAL A 282 11.23 9.73 -7.83
N VAL A 283 12.10 9.26 -6.94
CA VAL A 283 12.76 7.94 -7.00
C VAL A 283 12.07 7.03 -6.00
N SER A 284 11.57 5.89 -6.42
CA SER A 284 10.82 5.01 -5.52
C SER A 284 10.96 3.53 -5.87
N ARG A 285 10.74 2.67 -4.85
CA ARG A 285 10.32 1.29 -5.10
C ARG A 285 8.95 1.30 -5.80
N SER A 286 8.67 0.27 -6.60
CA SER A 286 7.42 0.14 -7.35
C SER A 286 6.36 -0.71 -6.64
N GLY A 287 6.21 -0.49 -5.31
CA GLY A 287 5.09 -1.04 -4.56
C GLY A 287 3.75 -0.46 -5.05
N ALA A 288 2.68 -1.24 -4.99
CA ALA A 288 1.37 -0.85 -5.53
C ALA A 288 0.89 0.51 -5.02
N MET A 289 1.03 0.77 -3.71
CA MET A 289 0.60 2.06 -3.13
C MET A 289 1.48 3.22 -3.58
N ALA A 290 2.80 3.04 -3.65
CA ALA A 290 3.69 4.08 -4.16
C ALA A 290 3.35 4.45 -5.61
N ILE A 291 3.12 3.45 -6.47
CA ILE A 291 2.66 3.68 -7.85
C ILE A 291 1.36 4.48 -7.88
N THR A 292 0.37 4.08 -7.06
CA THR A 292 -0.93 4.77 -7.02
C THR A 292 -0.79 6.21 -6.53
N GLU A 293 -0.01 6.44 -5.48
CA GLU A 293 0.27 7.78 -4.96
C GLU A 293 0.97 8.66 -6.01
N LEU A 294 1.95 8.10 -6.74
CA LEU A 294 2.62 8.80 -7.85
C LEU A 294 1.64 9.17 -8.97
N CYS A 295 0.70 8.29 -9.33
CA CYS A 295 -0.35 8.59 -10.31
C CYS A 295 -1.25 9.74 -9.84
N VAL A 296 -1.77 9.65 -8.61
CA VAL A 296 -2.65 10.67 -8.00
C VAL A 296 -1.93 12.02 -7.89
N GLN A 297 -0.67 12.02 -7.49
CA GLN A 297 0.16 13.21 -7.36
C GLN A 297 0.82 13.67 -8.67
N LYS A 298 0.57 12.95 -9.78
CA LYS A 298 1.03 13.27 -11.15
C LYS A 298 2.54 13.52 -11.21
N LYS A 299 3.33 12.68 -10.54
CA LYS A 299 4.78 12.89 -10.41
C LYS A 299 5.57 12.12 -11.47
N ALA A 300 6.52 12.79 -12.13
CA ALA A 300 7.54 12.09 -12.90
C ALA A 300 8.34 11.17 -11.97
N ALA A 301 8.57 9.93 -12.35
CA ALA A 301 9.16 8.94 -11.46
C ALA A 301 10.21 8.05 -12.13
N ILE A 302 11.29 7.78 -11.38
CA ILE A 302 12.23 6.70 -11.64
C ILE A 302 11.94 5.57 -10.65
N LEU A 303 11.56 4.42 -11.17
CA LEU A 303 11.15 3.26 -10.42
C LEU A 303 12.28 2.23 -10.33
N VAL A 304 12.61 1.81 -9.13
CA VAL A 304 13.61 0.77 -8.87
C VAL A 304 12.92 -0.40 -8.18
N PRO A 305 12.40 -1.40 -8.92
CA PRO A 305 11.68 -2.53 -8.35
C PRO A 305 12.51 -3.31 -7.34
N TYR A 306 11.89 -3.76 -6.23
CA TYR A 306 12.53 -4.64 -5.27
C TYR A 306 12.63 -6.06 -5.84
N PRO A 307 13.84 -6.63 -6.03
CA PRO A 307 14.05 -7.87 -6.77
C PRO A 307 13.53 -9.13 -6.07
N PHE A 308 13.32 -9.06 -4.74
CA PHE A 308 12.82 -10.18 -3.94
C PHE A 308 11.33 -10.02 -3.58
N ALA A 309 10.61 -9.14 -4.29
CA ALA A 309 9.18 -9.02 -4.15
C ALA A 309 8.48 -10.35 -4.49
N ALA A 310 7.43 -10.68 -3.74
CA ALA A 310 6.67 -11.88 -3.99
C ALA A 310 6.16 -11.90 -5.44
N GLU A 311 6.47 -13.00 -6.17
CA GLU A 311 6.02 -13.18 -7.57
C GLU A 311 6.44 -12.04 -8.51
N ASP A 312 7.51 -11.32 -8.15
CA ASP A 312 8.08 -10.20 -8.91
C ASP A 312 7.05 -9.08 -9.23
N HIS A 313 6.06 -8.91 -8.34
CA HIS A 313 4.98 -7.96 -8.55
C HIS A 313 5.47 -6.52 -8.71
N GLN A 314 6.60 -6.14 -8.09
CA GLN A 314 7.13 -4.78 -8.24
C GLN A 314 7.64 -4.51 -9.66
N THR A 315 8.31 -5.47 -10.30
CA THR A 315 8.69 -5.35 -11.71
C THR A 315 7.45 -5.27 -12.60
N ALA A 316 6.41 -6.05 -12.33
CA ALA A 316 5.14 -5.97 -13.07
C ALA A 316 4.47 -4.60 -12.92
N ASN A 317 4.43 -4.05 -11.70
CA ASN A 317 3.90 -2.71 -11.44
C ASN A 317 4.68 -1.63 -12.19
N ALA A 318 6.02 -1.65 -12.14
CA ALA A 318 6.86 -0.69 -12.85
C ALA A 318 6.67 -0.78 -14.37
N LYS A 319 6.68 -1.98 -14.93
CA LYS A 319 6.45 -2.22 -16.37
C LYS A 319 5.11 -1.69 -16.85
N ASN A 320 4.05 -1.76 -16.02
CA ASN A 320 2.76 -1.22 -16.38
C ASN A 320 2.81 0.31 -16.63
N LEU A 321 3.60 1.05 -15.85
CA LEU A 321 3.83 2.47 -16.08
C LEU A 321 4.74 2.73 -17.28
N VAL A 322 5.86 2.00 -17.37
CA VAL A 322 6.85 2.17 -18.45
C VAL A 322 6.23 1.89 -19.82
N ASN A 323 5.42 0.84 -19.94
CA ASN A 323 4.72 0.51 -21.19
C ASN A 323 3.71 1.59 -21.65
N LYS A 324 3.30 2.46 -20.74
CA LYS A 324 2.42 3.61 -20.98
C LYS A 324 3.21 4.92 -21.05
N ASN A 325 4.52 4.85 -21.13
CA ASN A 325 5.42 6.01 -21.11
C ASN A 325 5.18 6.96 -19.93
N ALA A 326 4.80 6.39 -18.77
CA ALA A 326 4.41 7.09 -17.54
C ALA A 326 5.46 7.00 -16.40
N GLY A 327 6.62 6.45 -16.69
CA GLY A 327 7.75 6.34 -15.73
C GLY A 327 8.97 5.72 -16.38
N ILE A 328 10.10 5.82 -15.69
CA ILE A 328 11.37 5.19 -16.06
C ILE A 328 11.65 4.05 -15.08
N MET A 329 12.16 2.92 -15.53
CA MET A 329 12.53 1.81 -14.65
C MET A 329 14.04 1.54 -14.76
N ILE A 330 14.66 1.40 -13.59
CA ILE A 330 16.05 0.96 -13.44
C ILE A 330 16.03 -0.32 -12.60
N LYS A 331 16.77 -1.34 -13.01
CA LYS A 331 16.90 -2.57 -12.21
C LYS A 331 17.66 -2.29 -10.91
N ASP A 332 17.28 -2.94 -9.83
CA ASP A 332 17.92 -2.76 -8.52
C ASP A 332 19.45 -3.04 -8.57
N SER A 333 19.88 -4.02 -9.35
CA SER A 333 21.31 -4.36 -9.55
C SER A 333 22.09 -3.30 -10.34
N GLU A 334 21.41 -2.44 -11.08
CA GLU A 334 22.01 -1.39 -11.90
C GLU A 334 21.95 -0.01 -11.20
N ALA A 335 21.22 0.09 -10.08
CA ALA A 335 20.93 1.36 -9.40
C ALA A 335 22.21 2.11 -8.99
N LEU A 336 23.24 1.41 -8.52
CA LEU A 336 24.49 2.04 -8.06
C LEU A 336 25.14 2.91 -9.13
N HIS A 337 25.07 2.49 -10.39
CA HIS A 337 25.73 3.17 -11.51
C HIS A 337 24.81 3.99 -12.39
N GLN A 338 23.51 3.64 -12.46
CA GLN A 338 22.58 4.27 -13.40
C GLN A 338 21.62 5.28 -12.74
N LEU A 339 21.37 5.16 -11.44
CA LEU A 339 20.29 5.94 -10.80
C LEU A 339 20.59 7.44 -10.81
N VAL A 340 21.73 7.88 -10.29
CA VAL A 340 22.06 9.31 -10.20
C VAL A 340 22.26 9.94 -11.58
N PRO A 341 22.96 9.30 -12.53
CA PRO A 341 23.00 9.80 -13.92
C PRO A 341 21.59 9.97 -14.53
N ALA A 342 20.67 9.03 -14.29
CA ALA A 342 19.30 9.13 -14.79
C ALA A 342 18.50 10.26 -14.10
N ILE A 343 18.69 10.48 -12.79
CA ILE A 343 18.11 11.61 -12.06
C ILE A 343 18.57 12.93 -12.71
N ILE A 344 19.87 13.10 -12.91
CA ILE A 344 20.44 14.32 -13.49
C ILE A 344 19.94 14.54 -14.91
N ALA A 345 19.99 13.51 -15.76
CA ALA A 345 19.50 13.59 -17.12
C ALA A 345 18.02 13.97 -17.20
N LEU A 346 17.18 13.33 -16.37
CA LEU A 346 15.76 13.66 -16.33
C LEU A 346 15.48 15.03 -15.72
N SER A 347 16.24 15.45 -14.71
CA SER A 347 16.10 16.77 -14.09
C SER A 347 16.43 17.91 -15.08
N ASN A 348 17.30 17.67 -16.03
CA ASN A 348 17.68 18.63 -17.08
C ASN A 348 16.79 18.56 -18.34
N ASN A 349 15.83 17.62 -18.39
CA ASN A 349 14.93 17.44 -19.53
C ASN A 349 13.47 17.71 -19.11
N GLU A 350 13.06 18.97 -19.17
CA GLU A 350 11.71 19.41 -18.79
C GLU A 350 10.62 18.81 -19.70
N GLU A 351 10.87 18.72 -20.99
CA GLU A 351 9.93 18.12 -21.93
C GLU A 351 9.61 16.69 -21.56
N ARG A 352 10.65 15.92 -21.22
CA ARG A 352 10.50 14.51 -20.79
C ARG A 352 9.80 14.40 -19.43
N GLN A 353 10.08 15.27 -18.49
CA GLN A 353 9.36 15.32 -17.21
C GLN A 353 7.88 15.58 -17.42
N GLU A 354 7.52 16.58 -18.22
CA GLU A 354 6.13 16.94 -18.49
C GLU A 354 5.40 15.84 -19.27
N GLU A 355 6.08 15.16 -20.19
CA GLU A 355 5.53 14.00 -20.86
C GLU A 355 5.17 12.88 -19.86
N LEU A 356 6.10 12.51 -18.96
CA LEU A 356 5.88 11.52 -17.92
C LEU A 356 4.73 11.92 -16.99
N LYS A 357 4.68 13.20 -16.57
CA LYS A 357 3.61 13.74 -15.71
C LYS A 357 2.24 13.68 -16.39
N ARG A 358 2.14 14.02 -17.68
CA ARG A 358 0.89 13.91 -18.44
C ARG A 358 0.43 12.46 -18.54
N ASN A 359 1.33 11.55 -18.87
CA ASN A 359 1.00 10.14 -19.05
C ASN A 359 0.62 9.45 -17.75
N ILE A 360 1.32 9.73 -16.65
CA ILE A 360 0.99 9.15 -15.34
C ILE A 360 -0.33 9.72 -14.79
N ALA A 361 -0.65 10.99 -15.08
CA ALA A 361 -1.89 11.62 -14.64
C ALA A 361 -3.15 10.95 -15.20
N VAL A 362 -3.08 10.44 -16.44
CA VAL A 362 -4.20 9.70 -17.08
C VAL A 362 -4.52 8.39 -16.34
N LEU A 363 -3.55 7.87 -15.57
CA LEU A 363 -3.70 6.62 -14.81
C LEU A 363 -4.24 6.86 -13.39
N ALA A 364 -4.43 8.12 -12.99
CA ALA A 364 -4.89 8.46 -11.66
C ALA A 364 -6.38 8.13 -11.46
N ILE A 365 -6.70 7.38 -10.43
CA ILE A 365 -8.06 7.17 -9.94
C ILE A 365 -8.09 7.63 -8.47
N THR A 366 -8.76 8.73 -8.20
CA THR A 366 -8.71 9.40 -6.89
C THR A 366 -9.80 8.97 -5.92
N ASN A 367 -10.88 8.35 -6.44
CA ASN A 367 -12.08 7.94 -5.70
C ASN A 367 -12.27 6.41 -5.69
N ALA A 368 -11.17 5.66 -5.72
CA ALA A 368 -11.17 4.19 -5.76
C ALA A 368 -11.95 3.57 -4.58
N ASP A 369 -11.77 4.10 -3.40
CA ASP A 369 -12.45 3.67 -2.17
C ASP A 369 -13.98 3.84 -2.26
N GLU A 370 -14.46 4.98 -2.77
CA GLU A 370 -15.90 5.22 -2.98
C GLU A 370 -16.48 4.30 -4.06
N ILE A 371 -15.77 4.10 -5.17
CA ILE A 371 -16.21 3.19 -6.25
C ILE A 371 -16.36 1.78 -5.69
N ILE A 372 -15.36 1.30 -4.94
CA ILE A 372 -15.37 -0.04 -4.33
C ILE A 372 -16.53 -0.14 -3.32
N ALA A 373 -16.65 0.83 -2.40
CA ALA A 373 -17.70 0.83 -1.38
C ALA A 373 -19.11 0.82 -1.99
N LYS A 374 -19.38 1.66 -2.99
CA LYS A 374 -20.67 1.70 -3.71
C LYS A 374 -20.99 0.35 -4.37
N ASN A 375 -20.00 -0.26 -5.05
CA ASN A 375 -20.19 -1.56 -5.70
C ASN A 375 -20.49 -2.68 -4.69
N ILE A 376 -19.82 -2.68 -3.53
CA ILE A 376 -20.09 -3.65 -2.45
C ILE A 376 -21.50 -3.44 -1.92
N LEU A 377 -21.85 -2.22 -1.50
CA LEU A 377 -23.15 -1.92 -0.92
C LEU A 377 -24.33 -2.18 -1.87
N ASN A 378 -24.17 -1.91 -3.16
CA ASN A 378 -25.18 -2.21 -4.18
C ASN A 378 -25.33 -3.72 -4.49
N SER A 379 -24.34 -4.52 -4.10
CA SER A 379 -24.35 -5.97 -4.37
C SER A 379 -24.92 -6.79 -3.21
N ILE A 380 -25.11 -6.21 -2.03
CA ILE A 380 -25.67 -6.85 -0.84
C ILE A 380 -27.15 -6.43 -0.64
N PRO A 381 -27.96 -7.28 0.04
CA PRO A 381 -29.41 -7.04 0.17
C PRO A 381 -29.75 -5.73 0.88
#